data_54b0953953ecf67d8f94bd9f37b3c7e6
#
_entry.id   54b0953953ecf67d8f94bd9f37b3c7e6
#
_cell.length_a   1.000
_cell.length_b   1.000
_cell.length_c   1.000
_cell.angle_alpha   90.00
_cell.angle_beta   90.00
_cell.angle_gamma   90.00
#
_symmetry.space_group_name_H-M   'P 1'
#
loop_
_entity.id
_entity.type
_entity.pdbx_description
1 polymer ?
#
loop_
_entity_poly.entity_id
_entity_poly.type
_entity_poly.pdbx_seq_one_letter_code
_entity_poly.pdbx_strand_id
1 'polypeptide(L)'
;DMVTSATTASRTGLYDWFIQRASAVILLAYVLVCVGWMLANSGFGYTQWSGLFAQTWMKVFSLLALVALAGHAWVGLWVVFTDYLTERMLGAAGKTIRLLAEGASVIIMLAYFVWGIKILWGL
;
A
#
# COMPACT_ATOMS: atom_id res chain seq x y z
N ASP A 1 -26.39 2.12 11.84
CA ASP A 1 -25.85 2.27 11.90
C ASP A 1 -25.01 2.53 11.72
N MET A 2 -24.79 2.87 11.59
CA MET A 2 -23.95 3.05 11.39
C MET A 2 -23.07 2.86 11.61
N VAL A 3 -22.95 3.00 11.78
CA VAL A 3 -22.22 2.61 12.20
C VAL A 3 -21.41 1.78 12.09
N THR A 4 -21.73 1.32 11.70
CA THR A 4 -20.92 0.22 11.55
C THR A 4 -20.27 0.28 10.31
N SER A 5 -19.19 0.81 10.26
CA SER A 5 -18.40 0.70 9.10
C SER A 5 -17.92 -0.69 9.03
N ALA A 6 -17.75 -1.11 7.87
CA ALA A 6 -17.18 -2.38 7.60
C ALA A 6 -15.80 -2.49 8.13
N THR A 7 -15.30 -1.43 8.51
CA THR A 7 -13.98 -1.45 8.92
C THR A 7 -13.88 -1.69 10.30
N THR A 8 -14.92 -1.92 10.87
CA THR A 8 -14.88 -2.42 12.07
C THR A 8 -15.53 -1.62 12.95
N ALA A 9 -15.85 -2.23 13.91
CA ALA A 9 -16.49 -1.66 14.95
C ALA A 9 -15.83 -0.44 15.48
N SER A 10 -14.58 -0.46 15.51
CA SER A 10 -13.89 0.69 15.99
C SER A 10 -13.60 1.61 14.87
N ARG A 11 -13.96 1.22 13.68
CA ARG A 11 -13.52 1.98 12.60
C ARG A 11 -14.53 2.95 12.20
N THR A 12 -14.06 4.12 12.03
CA THR A 12 -14.88 5.21 11.63
C THR A 12 -14.29 5.70 10.33
N GLY A 13 -15.01 6.51 9.62
CA GLY A 13 -14.45 7.18 8.46
C GLY A 13 -13.24 8.01 8.80
N LEU A 14 -13.16 8.48 10.03
CA LEU A 14 -12.00 9.23 10.50
C LEU A 14 -10.74 8.36 10.52
N TYR A 15 -10.87 7.12 10.96
CA TYR A 15 -9.76 6.20 11.01
C TYR A 15 -9.21 5.94 9.60
N ASP A 16 -10.09 5.62 8.65
CA ASP A 16 -9.71 5.40 7.28
C ASP A 16 -9.12 6.67 6.66
N TRP A 17 -9.71 7.82 6.97
CA TRP A 17 -9.21 9.11 6.51
C TRP A 17 -7.77 9.34 6.99
N PHE A 18 -7.53 9.06 8.27
CA PHE A 18 -6.21 9.25 8.86
C PHE A 18 -5.17 8.33 8.22
N ILE A 19 -5.50 7.05 8.08
CA ILE A 19 -4.58 6.08 7.46
C ILE A 19 -4.22 6.52 6.04
N GLN A 20 -5.21 6.96 5.29
CA GLN A 20 -4.99 7.35 3.91
C GLN A 20 -4.05 8.57 3.82
N ARG A 21 -4.22 9.56 4.69
CA ARG A 21 -3.35 10.73 4.69
C ARG A 21 -1.96 10.42 5.21
N ALA A 22 -1.87 9.70 6.32
CA ALA A 22 -0.59 9.37 6.90
C ALA A 22 0.25 8.53 5.95
N SER A 23 -0.36 7.52 5.33
CA SER A 23 0.33 6.67 4.39
C SER A 23 0.77 7.45 3.14
N ALA A 24 -0.06 8.37 2.68
CA ALA A 24 0.29 9.20 1.53
C ALA A 24 1.52 10.06 1.82
N VAL A 25 1.61 10.64 3.02
CA VAL A 25 2.77 11.45 3.41
C VAL A 25 4.04 10.60 3.45
N ILE A 26 3.96 9.40 4.03
CA ILE A 26 5.10 8.50 4.10
C ILE A 26 5.55 8.11 2.68
N LEU A 27 4.61 7.76 1.82
CA LEU A 27 4.93 7.38 0.45
C LEU A 27 5.55 8.53 -0.33
N LEU A 28 5.02 9.74 -0.15
CA LEU A 28 5.57 10.91 -0.81
C LEU A 28 7.00 11.16 -0.34
N ALA A 29 7.23 11.09 0.97
CA ALA A 29 8.58 11.27 1.52
C ALA A 29 9.54 10.24 0.94
N TYR A 30 9.10 9.00 0.83
CA TYR A 30 9.92 7.93 0.28
C TYR A 30 10.29 8.20 -1.17
N VAL A 31 9.31 8.59 -1.99
CA VAL A 31 9.56 8.92 -3.39
C VAL A 31 10.53 10.09 -3.51
N LEU A 32 10.35 11.11 -2.67
CA LEU A 32 11.24 12.27 -2.71
C LEU A 32 12.66 11.91 -2.32
N VAL A 33 12.84 11.04 -1.34
CA VAL A 33 14.18 10.57 -0.95
C VAL A 33 14.82 9.79 -2.09
N CYS A 34 14.09 8.87 -2.70
CA CYS A 34 14.62 8.06 -3.80
C CYS A 34 14.97 8.91 -5.02
N VAL A 35 14.07 9.79 -5.42
CA VAL A 35 14.29 10.66 -6.57
C VAL A 35 15.41 11.66 -6.28
N GLY A 36 15.43 12.23 -5.06
CA GLY A 36 16.48 13.14 -4.65
C GLY A 36 17.84 12.48 -4.68
N TRP A 37 17.92 11.24 -4.22
CA TRP A 37 19.17 10.48 -4.27
C TRP A 37 19.61 10.25 -5.72
N MET A 38 18.68 9.90 -6.61
CA MET A 38 18.98 9.71 -8.01
C MET A 38 19.54 10.97 -8.65
N LEU A 39 18.95 12.12 -8.34
CA LEU A 39 19.39 13.38 -8.88
C LEU A 39 20.75 13.81 -8.34
N ALA A 40 21.01 13.51 -7.07
CA ALA A 40 22.28 13.84 -6.43
C ALA A 40 23.41 12.92 -6.87
N ASN A 41 23.09 11.74 -7.36
CA ASN A 41 24.06 10.73 -7.77
C ASN A 41 23.88 10.38 -9.24
N SER A 42 23.83 11.38 -10.10
CA SER A 42 23.61 11.14 -11.52
C SER A 42 24.67 10.21 -12.08
N GLY A 43 24.25 9.34 -12.98
CA GLY A 43 25.15 8.32 -13.51
C GLY A 43 25.31 7.09 -12.64
N PHE A 44 24.46 6.94 -11.60
CA PHE A 44 24.55 5.80 -10.71
C PHE A 44 24.23 4.50 -11.45
N GLY A 45 24.92 3.43 -11.02
CA GLY A 45 24.63 2.09 -11.52
C GLY A 45 24.06 1.22 -10.43
N TYR A 46 23.95 -0.05 -10.70
CA TYR A 46 23.37 -1.00 -9.75
C TYR A 46 24.14 -1.02 -8.42
N THR A 47 25.48 -0.93 -8.47
CA THR A 47 26.29 -0.99 -7.26
C THR A 47 25.94 0.14 -6.30
N GLN A 48 25.81 1.36 -6.83
CA GLN A 48 25.48 2.52 -6.01
C GLN A 48 24.05 2.42 -5.49
N TRP A 49 23.12 2.02 -6.34
CA TRP A 49 21.72 1.88 -5.97
C TRP A 49 21.54 0.82 -4.89
N SER A 50 22.14 -0.35 -5.08
CA SER A 50 22.05 -1.42 -4.09
C SER A 50 22.77 -1.04 -2.80
N GLY A 51 23.80 -0.22 -2.87
CA GLY A 51 24.49 0.29 -1.70
C GLY A 51 23.60 1.18 -0.84
N LEU A 52 22.73 1.97 -1.46
CA LEU A 52 21.75 2.77 -0.72
C LEU A 52 20.84 1.85 0.10
N PHE A 53 20.31 0.81 -0.52
CA PHE A 53 19.38 -0.09 0.15
C PHE A 53 20.05 -1.07 1.10
N ALA A 54 21.37 -1.15 1.08
CA ALA A 54 22.11 -1.95 2.05
C ALA A 54 22.21 -1.25 3.40
N GLN A 55 21.98 0.06 3.45
CA GLN A 55 22.06 0.81 4.69
C GLN A 55 20.83 0.54 5.56
N THR A 56 21.06 0.40 6.86
CA THR A 56 19.97 0.03 7.78
C THR A 56 18.84 1.05 7.77
N TRP A 57 19.18 2.35 7.77
CA TRP A 57 18.14 3.37 7.78
C TRP A 57 17.24 3.28 6.54
N MET A 58 17.83 2.98 5.40
CA MET A 58 17.06 2.86 4.16
C MET A 58 16.21 1.59 4.15
N LYS A 59 16.71 0.50 4.74
CA LYS A 59 15.90 -0.72 4.89
C LYS A 59 14.69 -0.48 5.76
N VAL A 60 14.89 0.21 6.89
CA VAL A 60 13.78 0.52 7.81
C VAL A 60 12.79 1.46 7.12
N PHE A 61 13.28 2.48 6.44
CA PHE A 61 12.43 3.43 5.72
C PHE A 61 11.64 2.72 4.61
N SER A 62 12.30 1.81 3.88
CA SER A 62 11.65 1.03 2.83
C SER A 62 10.58 0.10 3.39
N LEU A 63 10.84 -0.50 4.55
CA LEU A 63 9.83 -1.33 5.19
C LEU A 63 8.64 -0.48 5.62
N LEU A 64 8.89 0.70 6.18
CA LEU A 64 7.82 1.62 6.53
C LEU A 64 7.01 2.01 5.30
N ALA A 65 7.67 2.25 4.17
CA ALA A 65 7.01 2.57 2.92
C ALA A 65 6.16 1.39 2.43
N LEU A 66 6.64 0.16 2.59
CA LEU A 66 5.87 -1.02 2.21
C LEU A 66 4.60 -1.16 3.05
N VAL A 67 4.70 -0.93 4.34
CA VAL A 67 3.55 -0.97 5.23
C VAL A 67 2.57 0.15 4.87
N ALA A 68 3.10 1.36 4.60
CA ALA A 68 2.27 2.48 4.20
C ALA A 68 1.57 2.21 2.86
N LEU A 69 2.27 1.59 1.93
CA LEU A 69 1.68 1.25 0.63
C LEU A 69 0.57 0.22 0.81
N ALA A 70 0.79 -0.78 1.65
CA ALA A 70 -0.24 -1.78 1.90
C ALA A 70 -1.48 -1.15 2.51
N GLY A 71 -1.32 -0.29 3.52
CA GLY A 71 -2.45 0.39 4.14
C GLY A 71 -3.15 1.35 3.19
N HIS A 72 -2.38 2.10 2.42
CA HIS A 72 -2.92 3.06 1.45
C HIS A 72 -3.72 2.34 0.37
N ALA A 73 -3.17 1.27 -0.18
CA ALA A 73 -3.83 0.49 -1.21
C ALA A 73 -5.08 -0.21 -0.64
N TRP A 74 -4.99 -0.73 0.58
CA TRP A 74 -6.12 -1.41 1.19
C TRP A 74 -7.31 -0.46 1.35
N VAL A 75 -7.08 0.70 1.95
CA VAL A 75 -8.15 1.67 2.15
C VAL A 75 -8.70 2.15 0.80
N GLY A 76 -7.82 2.45 -0.14
CA GLY A 76 -8.24 2.92 -1.46
C GLY A 76 -9.04 1.90 -2.23
N LEU A 77 -8.57 0.65 -2.25
CA LEU A 77 -9.28 -0.42 -2.95
C LEU A 77 -10.61 -0.75 -2.27
N TRP A 78 -10.63 -0.72 -0.93
CA TRP A 78 -11.86 -0.98 -0.20
C TRP A 78 -12.94 0.02 -0.59
N VAL A 79 -12.59 1.31 -0.69
CA VAL A 79 -13.55 2.34 -1.11
C VAL A 79 -14.05 2.05 -2.53
N VAL A 80 -13.16 1.73 -3.44
CA VAL A 80 -13.54 1.42 -4.81
C VAL A 80 -14.47 0.21 -4.85
N PHE A 81 -14.13 -0.85 -4.13
CA PHE A 81 -14.93 -2.07 -4.16
C PHE A 81 -16.32 -1.86 -3.54
N THR A 82 -16.39 -1.10 -2.45
CA THR A 82 -17.69 -0.88 -1.81
C THR A 82 -18.56 0.08 -2.59
N ASP A 83 -17.97 1.01 -3.33
CA ASP A 83 -18.73 2.00 -4.08
C ASP A 83 -19.12 1.53 -5.47
N TYR A 84 -18.28 0.71 -6.10
CA TYR A 84 -18.51 0.34 -7.50
C TYR A 84 -18.85 -1.13 -7.73
N LEU A 85 -18.34 -2.04 -6.91
CA LEU A 85 -18.62 -3.46 -7.09
C LEU A 85 -19.81 -3.88 -6.22
N THR A 86 -20.98 -3.39 -6.58
CA THR A 86 -22.18 -3.63 -5.81
C THR A 86 -23.22 -4.33 -6.69
N GLU A 87 -24.22 -4.90 -6.05
CA GLU A 87 -25.34 -5.50 -6.78
C GLU A 87 -26.07 -4.44 -7.60
N ARG A 88 -26.09 -3.21 -7.12
CA ARG A 88 -26.73 -2.13 -7.84
C ARG A 88 -26.06 -1.86 -9.18
N MET A 89 -24.72 -1.93 -9.20
CA MET A 89 -23.95 -1.67 -10.42
C MET A 89 -23.78 -2.89 -11.30
N LEU A 90 -23.62 -4.06 -10.67
CA LEU A 90 -23.25 -5.28 -11.39
C LEU A 90 -24.33 -6.35 -11.39
N GLY A 91 -25.47 -6.09 -10.77
CA GLY A 91 -26.55 -7.07 -10.71
C GLY A 91 -26.27 -8.14 -9.68
N ALA A 92 -26.90 -9.30 -9.87
CA ALA A 92 -26.82 -10.39 -8.90
C ALA A 92 -25.40 -10.92 -8.67
N ALA A 93 -24.52 -10.74 -9.64
CA ALA A 93 -23.15 -11.21 -9.53
C ALA A 93 -22.25 -10.23 -8.75
N GLY A 94 -22.77 -9.06 -8.42
CA GLY A 94 -21.96 -8.01 -7.79
C GLY A 94 -21.27 -8.43 -6.51
N LYS A 95 -21.98 -9.16 -5.65
CA LYS A 95 -21.40 -9.61 -4.39
C LYS A 95 -20.23 -10.57 -4.62
N THR A 96 -20.42 -11.51 -5.52
CA THR A 96 -19.40 -12.50 -5.86
C THR A 96 -18.17 -11.82 -6.47
N ILE A 97 -18.40 -10.90 -7.40
CA ILE A 97 -17.32 -10.16 -8.05
C ILE A 97 -16.54 -9.36 -7.02
N ARG A 98 -17.24 -8.72 -6.10
CA ARG A 98 -16.57 -7.94 -5.04
C ARG A 98 -15.72 -8.83 -4.14
N LEU A 99 -16.24 -9.98 -3.74
CA LEU A 99 -15.50 -10.91 -2.90
C LEU A 99 -14.24 -11.44 -3.61
N LEU A 100 -14.36 -11.76 -4.88
CA LEU A 100 -13.23 -12.21 -5.67
C LEU A 100 -12.19 -11.11 -5.81
N ALA A 101 -12.62 -9.88 -6.06
CA ALA A 101 -11.70 -8.74 -6.17
C ALA A 101 -10.98 -8.47 -4.86
N GLU A 102 -11.69 -8.52 -3.75
CA GLU A 102 -11.09 -8.33 -2.43
C GLU A 102 -10.07 -9.42 -2.13
N GLY A 103 -10.42 -10.68 -2.39
CA GLY A 103 -9.52 -11.79 -2.17
C GLY A 103 -8.28 -11.71 -3.05
N ALA A 104 -8.45 -11.38 -4.32
CA ALA A 104 -7.34 -11.22 -5.23
C ALA A 104 -6.42 -10.09 -4.79
N SER A 105 -6.99 -8.98 -4.32
CA SER A 105 -6.21 -7.84 -3.83
C SER A 105 -5.37 -8.22 -2.62
N VAL A 106 -5.93 -8.97 -1.69
CA VAL A 106 -5.19 -9.41 -0.50
C VAL A 106 -4.01 -10.30 -0.91
N ILE A 107 -4.25 -11.25 -1.81
CA ILE A 107 -3.20 -12.15 -2.26
C ILE A 107 -2.08 -11.39 -2.96
N ILE A 108 -2.45 -10.46 -3.86
CA ILE A 108 -1.46 -9.68 -4.61
C ILE A 108 -0.66 -8.79 -3.65
N MET A 109 -1.32 -8.12 -2.72
CA MET A 109 -0.64 -7.25 -1.76
C MET A 109 0.31 -8.04 -0.89
N LEU A 110 -0.12 -9.21 -0.42
CA LEU A 110 0.72 -10.06 0.40
C LEU A 110 1.94 -10.54 -0.37
N ALA A 111 1.74 -10.95 -1.63
CA ALA A 111 2.84 -11.41 -2.47
C ALA A 111 3.88 -10.31 -2.68
N TYR A 112 3.45 -9.10 -2.98
CA TYR A 112 4.37 -7.99 -3.17
C TYR A 112 5.05 -7.57 -1.88
N PHE A 113 4.34 -7.63 -0.77
CA PHE A 113 4.90 -7.29 0.53
C PHE A 113 6.04 -8.25 0.91
N VAL A 114 5.80 -9.55 0.77
CA VAL A 114 6.80 -10.58 1.06
C VAL A 114 7.98 -10.44 0.10
N TRP A 115 7.71 -10.20 -1.17
CA TRP A 115 8.75 -10.02 -2.17
C TRP A 115 9.61 -8.79 -1.85
N GLY A 116 8.98 -7.70 -1.44
CA GLY A 116 9.70 -6.51 -1.03
C GLY A 116 10.65 -6.76 0.14
N ILE A 117 10.17 -7.49 1.15
CA ILE A 117 11.00 -7.86 2.29
C ILE A 117 12.18 -8.72 1.83
N LYS A 118 11.92 -9.67 0.95
CA LYS A 118 12.97 -10.53 0.41
C LYS A 118 14.05 -9.70 -0.27
N ILE A 119 13.65 -8.74 -1.10
CA ILE A 119 14.59 -7.89 -1.81
C ILE A 119 15.43 -7.06 -0.84
N LEU A 120 14.79 -6.47 0.17
CA LEU A 120 15.47 -5.59 1.10
C LEU A 120 16.51 -6.31 1.95
N TRP A 121 16.22 -7.52 2.36
CA TRP A 121 17.13 -8.26 3.24
C TRP A 121 17.87 -9.41 2.57
N GLY A 122 17.69 -9.58 1.27
CA GLY A 122 18.43 -10.61 0.54
C GLY A 122 18.05 -12.03 0.89
N LEU A 123 16.82 -12.22 1.31
CA LEU A 123 16.36 -13.55 1.71
C LEU A 123 16.07 -14.46 0.52
#